data_73f5939959bc421c7a7d193b36466b78
#
_entry.id   73f5939959bc421c7a7d193b36466b78
#
_cell.length_a   1.000
_cell.length_b   1.000
_cell.length_c   1.000
_cell.angle_alpha   90.00
_cell.angle_beta   90.00
_cell.angle_gamma   90.00
#
_symmetry.space_group_name_H-M   'P 1'
#
loop_
_entity.id
_entity.type
_entity.pdbx_description
1 polymer ?
#
loop_
_entity_poly.entity_id
_entity_poly.type
_entity_poly.pdbx_seq_one_letter_code
_entity_poly.pdbx_strand_id
1 'polypeptide(L)'
;MRTITASLMTKVDLYLGLGSNLGERELNLMKAVNMMDQAFGVCPERISKIYETPSWGFEGPAFLNMCILYKLPVEEPSVEHVTDMFHKIKDIEKALGREDSPEFDAEGKRIYRNRTIDIDILYYGKETINTEELTIPHPLIEQRDFVKKPLKEIYK
;
A
#
# COMPACT_ATOMS: atom_id res chain seq x y z
N MET A 1 19.03 6.30 -32.12
CA MET A 1 18.83 5.89 -30.73
C MET A 1 17.64 4.91 -30.65
N ARG A 2 17.82 3.84 -29.98
CA ARG A 2 16.77 2.85 -29.87
C ARG A 2 15.91 3.15 -28.64
N THR A 3 14.60 3.22 -28.84
CA THR A 3 13.66 3.39 -27.73
C THR A 3 13.17 2.02 -27.27
N ILE A 4 13.29 1.76 -25.98
CA ILE A 4 12.70 0.55 -25.39
C ILE A 4 11.23 0.84 -25.14
N THR A 5 10.36 0.02 -25.74
CA THR A 5 8.92 0.16 -25.55
C THR A 5 8.46 -0.66 -24.35
N ALA A 6 7.32 -0.27 -23.75
CA ALA A 6 6.74 -1.01 -22.63
C ALA A 6 6.44 -2.48 -22.97
N SER A 7 6.24 -2.81 -24.25
CA SER A 7 5.99 -4.18 -24.71
C SER A 7 7.21 -5.09 -24.59
N LEU A 8 8.43 -4.53 -24.46
CA LEU A 8 9.66 -5.30 -24.27
C LEU A 8 10.00 -5.52 -22.81
N MET A 9 9.26 -4.88 -21.89
CA MET A 9 9.45 -5.03 -20.45
C MET A 9 8.49 -6.05 -19.89
N THR A 10 8.94 -6.80 -18.90
CA THR A 10 8.02 -7.60 -18.11
C THR A 10 7.19 -6.69 -17.22
N LYS A 11 6.19 -7.24 -16.56
CA LYS A 11 5.38 -6.52 -15.58
C LYS A 11 5.42 -7.27 -14.28
N VAL A 12 5.46 -6.52 -13.18
CA VAL A 12 5.39 -7.09 -11.85
C VAL A 12 4.08 -6.64 -11.20
N ASP A 13 3.42 -7.57 -10.53
CA ASP A 13 2.17 -7.28 -9.82
C ASP A 13 2.48 -6.68 -8.45
N LEU A 14 2.05 -5.44 -8.23
CA LEU A 14 2.17 -4.77 -6.94
C LEU A 14 0.80 -4.69 -6.30
N TYR A 15 0.59 -5.44 -5.22
CA TYR A 15 -0.65 -5.41 -4.45
C TYR A 15 -0.48 -4.51 -3.25
N LEU A 16 -1.39 -3.55 -3.11
CA LEU A 16 -1.37 -2.57 -2.03
C LEU A 16 -2.65 -2.63 -1.22
N GLY A 17 -2.53 -2.45 0.10
CA GLY A 17 -3.66 -2.22 0.98
C GLY A 17 -3.69 -0.76 1.39
N LEU A 18 -4.85 -0.12 1.32
CA LEU A 18 -5.03 1.27 1.70
C LEU A 18 -6.08 1.38 2.81
N GLY A 19 -5.85 2.28 3.76
CA GLY A 19 -6.80 2.55 4.82
C GLY A 19 -6.80 4.01 5.23
N SER A 20 -7.95 4.50 5.69
CA SER A 20 -8.10 5.86 6.21
C SER A 20 -9.18 5.88 7.29
N ASN A 21 -8.90 6.51 8.44
CA ASN A 21 -9.89 6.68 9.50
C ASN A 21 -9.93 8.10 10.08
N LEU A 22 -9.32 9.06 9.39
CA LEU A 22 -9.35 10.48 9.79
C LEU A 22 -9.79 11.36 8.62
N GLY A 23 -10.57 12.37 8.94
CA GLY A 23 -11.02 13.37 7.97
C GLY A 23 -11.97 12.79 6.93
N GLU A 24 -11.86 13.28 5.71
CA GLU A 24 -12.66 12.82 4.58
C GLU A 24 -12.07 11.51 4.03
N ARG A 25 -12.45 10.40 4.66
CA ARG A 25 -11.83 9.09 4.41
C ARG A 25 -11.87 8.67 2.95
N GLU A 26 -13.02 8.77 2.30
CA GLU A 26 -13.15 8.41 0.88
C GLU A 26 -12.29 9.31 0.00
N LEU A 27 -12.29 10.60 0.28
CA LEU A 27 -11.48 11.56 -0.47
C LEU A 27 -9.98 11.27 -0.29
N ASN A 28 -9.57 10.93 0.93
CA ASN A 28 -8.18 10.54 1.20
C ASN A 28 -7.75 9.34 0.36
N LEU A 29 -8.61 8.32 0.27
CA LEU A 29 -8.33 7.15 -0.56
C LEU A 29 -8.23 7.52 -2.04
N MET A 30 -9.16 8.34 -2.54
CA MET A 30 -9.15 8.78 -3.95
C MET A 30 -7.92 9.60 -4.28
N LYS A 31 -7.53 10.51 -3.39
CA LYS A 31 -6.31 11.31 -3.57
C LYS A 31 -5.06 10.43 -3.59
N ALA A 32 -4.99 9.44 -2.71
CA ALA A 32 -3.87 8.50 -2.67
C ALA A 32 -3.75 7.74 -3.98
N VAL A 33 -4.87 7.23 -4.51
CA VAL A 33 -4.88 6.50 -5.79
C VAL A 33 -4.39 7.41 -6.91
N ASN A 34 -4.90 8.64 -7.01
CA ASN A 34 -4.47 9.57 -8.05
C ASN A 34 -2.97 9.88 -7.96
N MET A 35 -2.47 10.07 -6.76
CA MET A 35 -1.04 10.33 -6.57
C MET A 35 -0.18 9.12 -6.92
N MET A 36 -0.65 7.91 -6.61
CA MET A 36 0.05 6.69 -7.01
C MET A 36 0.05 6.49 -8.51
N ASP A 37 -1.08 6.74 -9.18
CA ASP A 37 -1.16 6.65 -10.64
C ASP A 37 -0.10 7.55 -11.29
N GLN A 38 0.05 8.78 -10.79
CA GLN A 38 1.05 9.71 -11.30
C GLN A 38 2.47 9.28 -10.96
N ALA A 39 2.70 8.83 -9.73
CA ALA A 39 4.03 8.44 -9.29
C ALA A 39 4.52 7.18 -10.01
N PHE A 40 3.63 6.23 -10.26
CA PHE A 40 3.96 4.98 -10.94
C PHE A 40 3.88 5.08 -12.46
N GLY A 41 3.17 6.07 -12.99
CA GLY A 41 2.99 6.25 -14.42
C GLY A 41 2.06 5.26 -15.08
N VAL A 42 1.20 4.59 -14.31
CA VAL A 42 0.23 3.62 -14.80
C VAL A 42 -1.07 3.75 -14.02
N CYS A 43 -2.16 3.28 -14.60
CA CYS A 43 -3.45 3.18 -13.90
C CYS A 43 -3.54 1.82 -13.21
N PRO A 44 -4.40 1.68 -12.19
CA PRO A 44 -4.59 0.40 -11.53
C PRO A 44 -5.17 -0.64 -12.50
N GLU A 45 -4.70 -1.86 -12.38
CA GLU A 45 -5.27 -3.01 -13.10
C GLU A 45 -6.59 -3.44 -12.47
N ARG A 46 -6.64 -3.43 -11.14
CA ARG A 46 -7.84 -3.78 -10.36
C ARG A 46 -7.91 -2.95 -9.10
N ILE A 47 -9.14 -2.64 -8.71
CA ILE A 47 -9.44 -1.94 -7.46
C ILE A 47 -10.58 -2.69 -6.79
N SER A 48 -10.43 -2.99 -5.49
CA SER A 48 -11.51 -3.59 -4.72
C SER A 48 -12.59 -2.56 -4.37
N LYS A 49 -13.70 -3.04 -3.85
CA LYS A 49 -14.66 -2.19 -3.15
C LYS A 49 -14.02 -1.62 -1.90
N ILE A 50 -14.64 -0.60 -1.35
CA ILE A 50 -14.24 -0.01 -0.06
C ILE A 50 -15.05 -0.70 1.04
N TYR A 51 -14.35 -1.14 2.09
CA TYR A 51 -14.95 -1.80 3.25
C TYR A 51 -14.74 -0.94 4.49
N GLU A 52 -15.78 -0.77 5.29
CA GLU A 52 -15.66 -0.09 6.58
C GLU A 52 -15.46 -1.13 7.67
N THR A 53 -14.41 -0.95 8.47
CA THR A 53 -14.06 -1.89 9.55
C THR A 53 -13.67 -1.12 10.81
N PRO A 54 -13.87 -1.73 12.01
CA PRO A 54 -13.39 -1.11 13.24
C PRO A 54 -11.87 -0.91 13.21
N SER A 55 -11.38 0.08 13.96
CA SER A 55 -9.94 0.28 14.11
C SER A 55 -9.30 -0.96 14.76
N TRP A 56 -8.09 -1.29 14.32
CA TRP A 56 -7.37 -2.48 14.76
C TRP A 56 -6.24 -2.09 15.70
N GLY A 57 -6.27 -2.63 16.92
CA GLY A 57 -5.22 -2.43 17.91
C GLY A 57 -5.37 -1.18 18.78
N PHE A 58 -6.45 -0.39 18.60
CA PHE A 58 -6.75 0.78 19.43
C PHE A 58 -8.20 1.21 19.24
N GLU A 59 -8.71 2.05 20.15
CA GLU A 59 -10.03 2.66 19.99
C GLU A 59 -9.92 3.89 19.12
N GLY A 60 -10.82 4.02 18.15
CA GLY A 60 -10.86 5.17 17.26
C GLY A 60 -11.93 5.04 16.21
N PRO A 61 -12.04 6.02 15.29
CA PRO A 61 -13.00 5.94 14.19
C PRO A 61 -12.73 4.72 13.32
N ALA A 62 -13.78 4.20 12.70
CA ALA A 62 -13.65 3.07 11.78
C ALA A 62 -12.81 3.44 10.57
N PHE A 63 -12.07 2.47 10.06
CA PHE A 63 -11.30 2.62 8.83
C PHE A 63 -12.17 2.33 7.61
N LEU A 64 -11.90 3.04 6.53
CA LEU A 64 -12.25 2.59 5.20
C LEU A 64 -11.03 1.90 4.61
N ASN A 65 -11.21 0.69 4.11
CA ASN A 65 -10.12 -0.14 3.59
C ASN A 65 -10.40 -0.57 2.17
N MET A 66 -9.34 -0.66 1.36
CA MET A 66 -9.43 -1.17 -0.01
C MET A 66 -8.08 -1.77 -0.40
N CYS A 67 -8.10 -2.59 -1.44
CA CYS A 67 -6.87 -3.11 -2.05
C CYS A 67 -6.82 -2.74 -3.54
N ILE A 68 -5.61 -2.56 -4.03
CA ILE A 68 -5.33 -2.19 -5.41
C ILE A 68 -4.23 -3.08 -5.97
N LEU A 69 -4.36 -3.42 -7.24
CA LEU A 69 -3.32 -4.08 -8.02
C LEU A 69 -2.82 -3.13 -9.09
N TYR A 70 -1.53 -2.86 -9.08
CA TYR A 70 -0.82 -2.21 -10.19
C TYR A 70 0.03 -3.23 -10.90
N LYS A 71 0.02 -3.22 -12.22
CA LYS A 71 0.96 -3.98 -13.04
C LYS A 71 2.03 -3.00 -13.50
N LEU A 72 3.22 -3.09 -12.89
CA LEU A 72 4.30 -2.13 -13.14
C LEU A 72 5.26 -2.66 -14.18
N PRO A 73 5.55 -1.89 -15.26
CA PRO A 73 6.58 -2.28 -16.20
C PRO A 73 7.95 -2.23 -15.51
N VAL A 74 8.73 -3.27 -15.70
CA VAL A 74 10.05 -3.41 -15.09
C VAL A 74 10.88 -4.37 -15.93
N GLU A 75 12.18 -4.11 -16.09
CA GLU A 75 13.05 -5.03 -16.80
C GLU A 75 13.19 -6.35 -16.03
N GLU A 76 13.44 -6.24 -14.74
CA GLU A 76 13.54 -7.36 -13.83
C GLU A 76 13.09 -6.95 -12.43
N PRO A 77 12.17 -7.68 -11.79
CA PRO A 77 11.79 -7.39 -10.41
C PRO A 77 13.03 -7.43 -9.49
N SER A 78 13.15 -6.44 -8.61
CA SER A 78 14.32 -6.32 -7.74
C SER A 78 13.98 -5.64 -6.43
N VAL A 79 14.84 -5.83 -5.44
CA VAL A 79 14.74 -5.12 -4.16
C VAL A 79 14.83 -3.61 -4.37
N GLU A 80 15.72 -3.16 -5.26
CA GLU A 80 15.86 -1.74 -5.58
C GLU A 80 14.58 -1.14 -6.13
N HIS A 81 13.94 -1.83 -7.08
CA HIS A 81 12.70 -1.36 -7.69
C HIS A 81 11.57 -1.23 -6.66
N VAL A 82 11.33 -2.27 -5.85
CA VAL A 82 10.26 -2.23 -4.86
C VAL A 82 10.55 -1.22 -3.75
N THR A 83 11.80 -1.04 -3.38
CA THR A 83 12.19 -0.03 -2.39
C THR A 83 11.91 1.38 -2.93
N ASP A 84 12.16 1.62 -4.21
CA ASP A 84 11.82 2.89 -4.86
C ASP A 84 10.30 3.12 -4.83
N MET A 85 9.51 2.10 -5.11
CA MET A 85 8.04 2.19 -5.01
C MET A 85 7.61 2.50 -3.56
N PHE A 86 8.25 1.85 -2.60
CA PHE A 86 7.98 2.09 -1.19
C PHE A 86 8.24 3.53 -0.79
N HIS A 87 9.36 4.11 -1.23
CA HIS A 87 9.67 5.51 -0.93
C HIS A 87 8.66 6.47 -1.58
N LYS A 88 8.22 6.19 -2.80
CA LYS A 88 7.16 6.97 -3.44
C LYS A 88 5.86 6.92 -2.63
N ILE A 89 5.51 5.75 -2.13
CA ILE A 89 4.34 5.56 -1.27
C ILE A 89 4.47 6.38 0.02
N LYS A 90 5.65 6.36 0.64
CA LYS A 90 5.90 7.15 1.86
C LYS A 90 5.76 8.65 1.61
N ASP A 91 6.23 9.14 0.48
CA ASP A 91 6.07 10.53 0.10
C ASP A 91 4.60 10.91 -0.06
N ILE A 92 3.80 10.01 -0.64
CA ILE A 92 2.35 10.20 -0.79
C ILE A 92 1.67 10.27 0.60
N GLU A 93 2.01 9.38 1.49
CA GLU A 93 1.47 9.39 2.85
C GLU A 93 1.78 10.71 3.56
N LYS A 94 3.00 11.21 3.45
CA LYS A 94 3.39 12.51 4.01
C LYS A 94 2.62 13.66 3.38
N ALA A 95 2.48 13.67 2.06
CA ALA A 95 1.75 14.70 1.35
C ALA A 95 0.28 14.76 1.78
N LEU A 96 -0.29 13.65 2.21
CA LEU A 96 -1.67 13.58 2.70
C LEU A 96 -1.78 13.75 4.22
N GLY A 97 -0.71 14.16 4.87
CA GLY A 97 -0.72 14.56 6.27
C GLY A 97 -0.34 13.51 7.30
N ARG A 98 0.18 12.35 6.87
CA ARG A 98 0.63 11.33 7.81
C ARG A 98 1.97 11.70 8.43
N GLU A 99 2.11 11.47 9.75
CA GLU A 99 3.39 11.54 10.45
C GLU A 99 4.03 10.15 10.49
N ASP A 100 5.32 10.07 10.16
CA ASP A 100 6.03 8.80 10.00
C ASP A 100 6.76 8.31 11.25
N SER A 101 6.70 9.04 12.36
CA SER A 101 7.43 8.64 13.57
C SER A 101 6.67 7.54 14.30
N PRO A 102 7.19 6.31 14.36
CA PRO A 102 6.55 5.27 15.15
C PRO A 102 6.64 5.63 16.64
N GLU A 103 5.57 5.37 17.37
CA GLU A 103 5.52 5.60 18.81
C GLU A 103 5.36 4.26 19.52
N PHE A 104 5.92 4.18 20.73
CA PHE A 104 5.87 2.98 21.56
C PHE A 104 5.39 3.36 22.95
N ASP A 105 4.66 2.46 23.59
CA ASP A 105 4.25 2.64 24.98
C ASP A 105 5.40 2.34 25.96
N ALA A 106 5.12 2.46 27.25
CA ALA A 106 6.13 2.24 28.28
C ALA A 106 6.67 0.81 28.29
N GLU A 107 5.91 -0.17 27.77
CA GLU A 107 6.30 -1.58 27.68
C GLU A 107 6.98 -1.92 26.35
N GLY A 108 7.20 -0.94 25.49
CA GLY A 108 7.87 -1.13 24.21
C GLY A 108 6.95 -1.64 23.09
N LYS A 109 5.64 -1.68 23.29
CA LYS A 109 4.69 -2.06 22.24
C LYS A 109 4.39 -0.87 21.35
N ARG A 110 4.27 -1.14 20.05
CA ARG A 110 3.92 -0.10 19.09
C ARG A 110 2.52 0.44 19.35
N ILE A 111 2.40 1.76 19.38
CA ILE A 111 1.12 2.45 19.47
C ILE A 111 0.58 2.65 18.07
N TYR A 112 -0.61 2.09 17.79
CA TYR A 112 -1.33 2.33 16.53
C TYR A 112 -2.21 3.54 16.71
N ARG A 113 -2.26 4.39 15.68
CA ARG A 113 -2.98 5.66 15.74
C ARG A 113 -3.93 5.81 14.57
N ASN A 114 -4.81 6.79 14.69
CA ASN A 114 -5.63 7.24 13.57
C ASN A 114 -4.72 7.71 12.44
N ARG A 115 -5.12 7.40 11.19
CA ARG A 115 -4.35 7.73 10.00
C ARG A 115 -5.22 8.40 8.96
N THR A 116 -4.73 9.52 8.41
CA THR A 116 -5.31 10.12 7.22
C THR A 116 -5.25 9.13 6.07
N ILE A 117 -4.09 8.49 5.92
CA ILE A 117 -3.87 7.45 4.92
C ILE A 117 -2.81 6.46 5.42
N ASP A 118 -3.04 5.19 5.14
CA ASP A 118 -2.11 4.11 5.42
C ASP A 118 -2.04 3.26 4.16
N ILE A 119 -0.83 3.05 3.63
CA ILE A 119 -0.62 2.30 2.40
C ILE A 119 0.45 1.25 2.66
N ASP A 120 0.06 -0.02 2.59
CA ASP A 120 0.96 -1.15 2.79
C ASP A 120 1.20 -1.89 1.50
N ILE A 121 2.45 -2.26 1.24
CA ILE A 121 2.77 -3.19 0.16
C ILE A 121 2.49 -4.60 0.66
N LEU A 122 1.57 -5.29 0.01
CA LEU A 122 1.15 -6.65 0.39
C LEU A 122 1.97 -7.71 -0.34
N TYR A 123 2.06 -7.58 -1.65
CA TYR A 123 2.82 -8.49 -2.52
C TYR A 123 3.54 -7.69 -3.61
N TYR A 124 4.70 -8.18 -3.98
CA TYR A 124 5.46 -7.66 -5.12
C TYR A 124 5.83 -8.88 -5.99
N GLY A 125 4.99 -9.16 -6.98
CA GLY A 125 5.08 -10.38 -7.74
C GLY A 125 5.04 -11.60 -6.81
N LYS A 126 5.96 -12.52 -7.03
CA LYS A 126 6.15 -13.69 -6.14
C LYS A 126 7.41 -13.55 -5.30
N GLU A 127 7.94 -12.34 -5.20
CA GLU A 127 9.20 -12.07 -4.52
C GLU A 127 9.04 -12.11 -3.01
N THR A 128 10.07 -12.60 -2.33
CA THR A 128 10.21 -12.53 -0.88
C THR A 128 11.30 -11.50 -0.59
N ILE A 129 10.92 -10.43 0.09
CA ILE A 129 11.82 -9.30 0.39
C ILE A 129 11.89 -9.14 1.90
N ASN A 130 13.09 -9.04 2.43
CA ASN A 130 13.30 -8.83 3.86
C ASN A 130 14.46 -7.87 4.07
N THR A 131 14.14 -6.59 4.21
CA THR A 131 15.10 -5.53 4.50
C THR A 131 14.69 -4.81 5.76
N GLU A 132 15.50 -3.85 6.22
CA GLU A 132 15.14 -3.03 7.37
C GLU A 132 13.84 -2.25 7.15
N GLU A 133 13.60 -1.82 5.91
CA GLU A 133 12.42 -1.02 5.57
C GLU A 133 11.21 -1.85 5.17
N LEU A 134 11.43 -3.03 4.57
CA LEU A 134 10.36 -3.78 3.91
C LEU A 134 10.40 -5.27 4.24
N THR A 135 9.22 -5.80 4.54
CA THR A 135 8.98 -7.25 4.59
C THR A 135 7.85 -7.58 3.64
N ILE A 136 8.13 -8.35 2.61
CA ILE A 136 7.15 -8.79 1.59
C ILE A 136 7.25 -10.31 1.44
N PRO A 137 6.15 -11.04 1.47
CA PRO A 137 4.75 -10.58 1.70
C PRO A 137 4.58 -9.91 3.04
N HIS A 138 3.59 -9.00 3.12
CA HIS A 138 3.33 -8.28 4.37
C HIS A 138 3.02 -9.29 5.49
N PRO A 139 3.68 -9.17 6.65
CA PRO A 139 3.61 -10.23 7.69
C PRO A 139 2.25 -10.36 8.37
N LEU A 140 1.39 -9.35 8.28
CA LEU A 140 0.10 -9.34 8.97
C LEU A 140 -1.11 -9.60 8.07
N ILE A 141 -0.91 -9.99 6.80
CA ILE A 141 -2.02 -10.22 5.87
C ILE A 141 -3.02 -11.24 6.45
N GLU A 142 -2.54 -12.39 6.92
CA GLU A 142 -3.40 -13.45 7.42
C GLU A 142 -4.14 -13.08 8.71
N GLN A 143 -3.64 -12.12 9.45
CA GLN A 143 -4.21 -11.71 10.74
C GLN A 143 -5.19 -10.54 10.61
N ARG A 144 -5.31 -9.93 9.41
CA ARG A 144 -6.11 -8.73 9.20
C ARG A 144 -7.23 -8.98 8.22
N ASP A 145 -8.43 -9.24 8.73
CA ASP A 145 -9.62 -9.44 7.88
C ASP A 145 -9.91 -8.22 7.01
N PHE A 146 -9.59 -7.02 7.51
CA PHE A 146 -9.79 -5.79 6.74
C PHE A 146 -8.85 -5.67 5.53
N VAL A 147 -7.81 -6.49 5.47
CA VAL A 147 -6.94 -6.64 4.30
C VAL A 147 -7.42 -7.81 3.44
N LYS A 148 -7.74 -8.94 4.07
CA LYS A 148 -8.09 -10.18 3.36
C LYS A 148 -9.33 -10.04 2.49
N LYS A 149 -10.37 -9.39 3.00
CA LYS A 149 -11.62 -9.22 2.26
C LYS A 149 -11.44 -8.46 0.95
N PRO A 150 -10.90 -7.23 0.97
CA PRO A 150 -10.69 -6.53 -0.30
C PRO A 150 -9.63 -7.20 -1.17
N LEU A 151 -8.62 -7.83 -0.58
CA LEU A 151 -7.59 -8.53 -1.35
C LEU A 151 -8.18 -9.69 -2.15
N LYS A 152 -9.10 -10.44 -1.56
CA LYS A 152 -9.77 -11.57 -2.23
C LYS A 152 -10.48 -11.17 -3.52
N GLU A 153 -10.99 -9.96 -3.60
CA GLU A 153 -11.66 -9.48 -4.81
C GLU A 153 -10.73 -9.36 -5.99
N ILE A 154 -9.47 -9.02 -5.74
CA ILE A 154 -8.53 -8.65 -6.79
C ILE A 154 -7.36 -9.62 -6.96
N TYR A 155 -7.11 -10.46 -5.97
CA TYR A 155 -6.00 -11.41 -6.02
C TYR A 155 -6.37 -12.63 -6.86
N LYS A 156 -5.53 -12.95 -7.81
CA LYS A 156 -5.69 -14.13 -8.68
C LYS A 156 -4.40 -14.88 -8.85
#